data_e6aaafe34979ea67318e9fcfd54995c0
#
_entry.id   e6aaafe34979ea67318e9fcfd54995c0
#
_cell.length_a   1.000
_cell.length_b   1.000
_cell.length_c   1.000
_cell.angle_alpha   90.00
_cell.angle_beta   90.00
_cell.angle_gamma   90.00
#
_symmetry.space_group_name_H-M   'P 1'
#
loop_
_entity.id
_entity.type
_entity.pdbx_description
1 polymer ?
#
loop_
_entity_poly.entity_id
_entity_poly.type
_entity_poly.pdbx_seq_one_letter_code
_entity_poly.pdbx_strand_id
1 'polypeptide(L)'
;MSFLSKNWAGLLACLIISIISWVLGGFLPVVGAPVFAIFIGMILYPFLTPYKQLDAGLTYSSKKLLQYAVILLGFGLNISQVFAVGKSSLPVILSTISIALIIAFFFQRFFNMDTKLATLIGVGSSICGGSAIAATAPVIHAKEKEVAQARDSLYHTNTLESATIVKLTRTLAIIPITLFLSYWQSRQQDNNQGVKLKKIFPVFILYFILASLLTTVLTSFGVSNSFFSPLKQLSKFLIIMAMSAIGLKTNLVAMIKSSGKSILLGALCWIAIILTSLGMQLLIGIF
;
A
#
# COMPACT_ATOMS: atom_id res chain seq x y z
N MET A 1 -6.89 -18.71 25.50
CA MET A 1 -5.94 -19.16 24.43
C MET A 1 -4.97 -18.04 24.14
N SER A 2 -3.68 -18.28 24.26
CA SER A 2 -2.66 -17.25 24.05
C SER A 2 -2.71 -16.74 22.60
N PHE A 3 -2.42 -15.45 22.38
CA PHE A 3 -2.32 -14.80 21.08
C PHE A 3 -1.46 -15.62 20.09
N LEU A 4 -0.39 -16.21 20.59
CA LEU A 4 0.49 -17.07 19.81
C LEU A 4 -0.21 -18.33 19.29
N SER A 5 -1.02 -19.03 20.08
CA SER A 5 -1.65 -20.29 19.66
C SER A 5 -2.67 -20.09 18.51
N LYS A 6 -3.22 -18.89 18.37
CA LYS A 6 -4.21 -18.58 17.33
C LYS A 6 -3.57 -18.12 16.00
N ASN A 7 -2.40 -17.50 16.06
CA ASN A 7 -1.79 -16.84 14.89
C ASN A 7 -0.55 -17.56 14.35
N TRP A 8 0.03 -18.50 15.10
CA TRP A 8 1.34 -19.08 14.81
C TRP A 8 1.41 -19.77 13.44
N ALA A 9 0.38 -20.53 13.08
CA ALA A 9 0.36 -21.30 11.84
C ALA A 9 0.43 -20.37 10.61
N GLY A 10 -0.38 -19.31 10.58
CA GLY A 10 -0.36 -18.31 9.50
C GLY A 10 0.93 -17.49 9.49
N LEU A 11 1.48 -17.15 10.65
CA LEU A 11 2.77 -16.46 10.76
C LEU A 11 3.92 -17.34 10.24
N LEU A 12 3.91 -18.62 10.56
CA LEU A 12 4.93 -19.57 10.13
C LEU A 12 4.88 -19.79 8.60
N ALA A 13 3.68 -19.92 8.03
CA ALA A 13 3.50 -19.98 6.57
C ALA A 13 4.06 -18.73 5.88
N CYS A 14 3.74 -17.54 6.40
CA CYS A 14 4.27 -16.28 5.87
C CYS A 14 5.79 -16.20 6.00
N LEU A 15 6.36 -16.67 7.11
CA LEU A 15 7.79 -16.67 7.35
C LEU A 15 8.53 -17.55 6.35
N ILE A 16 8.06 -18.78 6.11
CA ILE A 16 8.67 -19.71 5.15
C ILE A 16 8.66 -19.09 3.74
N ILE A 17 7.51 -18.59 3.29
CA ILE A 17 7.40 -17.95 1.97
C ILE A 17 8.31 -16.73 1.89
N SER A 18 8.46 -15.98 2.98
CA SER A 18 9.29 -14.78 3.01
C SER A 18 10.77 -15.09 2.90
N ILE A 19 11.24 -16.15 3.55
CA ILE A 19 12.63 -16.59 3.42
C ILE A 19 12.94 -17.01 1.99
N ILE A 20 12.05 -17.81 1.37
CA ILE A 20 12.21 -18.23 -0.03
C ILE A 20 12.23 -16.99 -0.94
N SER A 21 11.31 -16.08 -0.73
CA SER A 21 11.18 -14.84 -1.53
C SER A 21 12.36 -13.89 -1.33
N TRP A 22 12.94 -13.86 -0.13
CA TRP A 22 14.14 -13.08 0.16
C TRP A 22 15.34 -13.59 -0.64
N VAL A 23 15.53 -14.90 -0.66
CA VAL A 23 16.60 -15.55 -1.44
C VAL A 23 16.40 -15.31 -2.94
N LEU A 24 15.19 -15.56 -3.45
CA LEU A 24 14.86 -15.33 -4.88
C LEU A 24 15.01 -13.87 -5.28
N GLY A 25 14.63 -12.92 -4.41
CA GLY A 25 14.81 -11.50 -4.63
C GLY A 25 16.29 -11.07 -4.67
N GLY A 26 17.18 -11.82 -4.03
CA GLY A 26 18.63 -11.65 -4.12
C GLY A 26 19.18 -12.04 -5.51
N PHE A 27 18.63 -13.09 -6.12
CA PHE A 27 19.00 -13.52 -7.47
C PHE A 27 18.46 -12.62 -8.58
N LEU A 28 17.26 -12.06 -8.38
CA LEU A 28 16.58 -11.20 -9.36
C LEU A 28 16.20 -9.85 -8.74
N PRO A 29 17.17 -8.95 -8.53
CA PRO A 29 16.94 -7.65 -7.86
C PRO A 29 15.92 -6.76 -8.58
N VAL A 30 15.81 -6.90 -9.91
CA VAL A 30 14.85 -6.15 -10.74
C VAL A 30 13.40 -6.42 -10.35
N VAL A 31 13.06 -7.66 -9.99
CA VAL A 31 11.71 -8.05 -9.60
C VAL A 31 11.45 -7.73 -8.12
N GLY A 32 12.45 -7.99 -7.28
CA GLY A 32 12.40 -7.75 -5.84
C GLY A 32 11.65 -8.82 -5.03
N ALA A 33 12.10 -9.04 -3.79
CA ALA A 33 11.57 -10.08 -2.91
C ALA A 33 10.06 -9.95 -2.57
N PRO A 34 9.48 -8.73 -2.40
CA PRO A 34 8.05 -8.60 -2.12
C PRO A 34 7.14 -9.12 -3.24
N VAL A 35 7.60 -9.02 -4.49
CA VAL A 35 6.85 -9.52 -5.66
C VAL A 35 6.81 -11.04 -5.64
N PHE A 36 7.97 -11.67 -5.44
CA PHE A 36 8.03 -13.12 -5.29
C PHE A 36 7.13 -13.61 -4.16
N ALA A 37 7.10 -12.90 -3.03
CA ALA A 37 6.26 -13.24 -1.89
C ALA A 37 4.77 -13.25 -2.24
N ILE A 38 4.29 -12.24 -3.00
CA ILE A 38 2.91 -12.18 -3.46
C ILE A 38 2.63 -13.34 -4.43
N PHE A 39 3.48 -13.54 -5.45
CA PHE A 39 3.26 -14.59 -6.46
C PHE A 39 3.26 -15.98 -5.86
N ILE A 40 4.25 -16.32 -5.02
CA ILE A 40 4.30 -17.60 -4.33
C ILE A 40 3.07 -17.77 -3.45
N GLY A 41 2.66 -16.72 -2.73
CA GLY A 41 1.44 -16.73 -1.92
C GLY A 41 0.20 -17.02 -2.75
N MET A 42 0.02 -16.35 -3.91
CA MET A 42 -1.12 -16.59 -4.79
C MET A 42 -1.14 -18.01 -5.40
N ILE A 43 0.02 -18.56 -5.74
CA ILE A 43 0.14 -19.95 -6.24
C ILE A 43 -0.24 -20.94 -5.13
N LEU A 44 0.18 -20.67 -3.90
CA LEU A 44 -0.12 -21.53 -2.75
C LEU A 44 -1.52 -21.34 -2.17
N TYR A 45 -2.24 -20.29 -2.57
CA TYR A 45 -3.59 -20.00 -2.11
C TYR A 45 -4.53 -21.23 -2.17
N PRO A 46 -4.73 -21.92 -3.31
CA PRO A 46 -5.66 -23.04 -3.39
C PRO A 46 -5.30 -24.20 -2.47
N PHE A 47 -4.03 -24.39 -2.18
CA PHE A 47 -3.55 -25.48 -1.32
C PHE A 47 -3.71 -25.17 0.17
N LEU A 48 -3.60 -23.89 0.56
CA LEU A 48 -3.62 -23.46 1.96
C LEU A 48 -4.97 -22.91 2.43
N THR A 49 -5.86 -22.54 1.51
CA THR A 49 -7.21 -22.02 1.83
C THR A 49 -8.07 -22.99 2.65
N PRO A 50 -8.01 -24.35 2.47
CA PRO A 50 -8.80 -25.26 3.29
C PRO A 50 -8.50 -25.18 4.79
N TYR A 51 -7.31 -24.71 5.16
CA TYR A 51 -6.86 -24.63 6.55
C TYR A 51 -7.28 -23.32 7.22
N LYS A 52 -8.50 -23.25 7.74
CA LYS A 52 -9.03 -22.05 8.46
C LYS A 52 -8.16 -21.56 9.61
N GLN A 53 -7.29 -22.40 10.16
CA GLN A 53 -6.36 -22.04 11.23
C GLN A 53 -5.31 -21.00 10.79
N LEU A 54 -5.02 -20.90 9.49
CA LEU A 54 -4.06 -19.94 8.92
C LEU A 54 -4.64 -18.52 8.86
N ASP A 55 -5.95 -18.35 8.72
CA ASP A 55 -6.58 -17.06 8.39
C ASP A 55 -6.33 -15.98 9.45
N ALA A 56 -6.32 -16.33 10.72
CA ALA A 56 -6.03 -15.38 11.79
C ALA A 56 -4.61 -14.80 11.69
N GLY A 57 -3.60 -15.67 11.48
CA GLY A 57 -2.21 -15.28 11.31
C GLY A 57 -1.97 -14.50 10.01
N LEU A 58 -2.61 -14.89 8.90
CA LEU A 58 -2.55 -14.17 7.63
C LEU A 58 -3.15 -12.77 7.75
N THR A 59 -4.28 -12.63 8.44
CA THR A 59 -4.92 -11.34 8.68
C THR A 59 -4.04 -10.45 9.57
N TYR A 60 -3.42 -11.01 10.58
CA TYR A 60 -2.48 -10.29 11.43
C TYR A 60 -1.26 -9.81 10.63
N SER A 61 -0.64 -10.70 9.83
CA SER A 61 0.52 -10.37 9.02
C SER A 61 0.22 -9.29 7.99
N SER A 62 -0.88 -9.41 7.24
CA SER A 62 -1.25 -8.46 6.19
C SER A 62 -1.62 -7.08 6.72
N LYS A 63 -2.07 -6.96 7.98
CA LYS A 63 -2.50 -5.68 8.57
C LYS A 63 -1.50 -5.15 9.59
N LYS A 64 -1.24 -5.90 10.65
CA LYS A 64 -0.45 -5.43 11.80
C LYS A 64 1.05 -5.47 11.53
N LEU A 65 1.54 -6.57 10.95
CA LEU A 65 2.95 -6.70 10.62
C LEU A 65 3.38 -5.65 9.59
N LEU A 66 2.52 -5.38 8.59
CA LEU A 66 2.75 -4.30 7.62
C LEU A 66 2.85 -2.93 8.30
N GLN A 67 1.98 -2.65 9.28
CA GLN A 67 2.04 -1.40 10.05
C GLN A 67 3.36 -1.27 10.82
N TYR A 68 3.79 -2.32 11.51
CA TYR A 68 5.08 -2.34 12.21
C TYR A 68 6.27 -2.19 11.26
N ALA A 69 6.21 -2.86 10.10
CA ALA A 69 7.22 -2.72 9.08
C ALA A 69 7.36 -1.26 8.59
N VAL A 70 6.25 -0.58 8.36
CA VAL A 70 6.26 0.83 7.94
C VAL A 70 6.82 1.73 9.05
N ILE A 71 6.47 1.49 10.33
CA ILE A 71 7.03 2.25 11.46
C ILE A 71 8.56 2.07 11.53
N LEU A 72 9.04 0.83 11.43
CA LEU A 72 10.47 0.53 11.42
C LEU A 72 11.21 1.15 10.22
N LEU A 73 10.54 1.27 9.09
CA LEU A 73 11.12 1.93 7.91
C LEU A 73 11.42 3.42 8.17
N GLY A 74 10.66 4.06 9.08
CA GLY A 74 10.90 5.43 9.51
C GLY A 74 12.30 5.64 10.10
N PHE A 75 12.85 4.64 10.80
CA PHE A 75 14.23 4.70 11.32
C PHE A 75 15.31 4.68 10.24
N GLY A 76 14.97 4.34 9.01
CA GLY A 76 15.89 4.37 7.86
C GLY A 76 15.88 5.69 7.07
N LEU A 77 15.06 6.67 7.47
CA LEU A 77 14.83 7.91 6.71
C LEU A 77 15.20 9.14 7.52
N ASN A 78 15.97 10.03 6.89
CA ASN A 78 16.21 11.36 7.41
C ASN A 78 15.10 12.31 6.93
N ILE A 79 14.48 13.05 7.86
CA ILE A 79 13.36 13.93 7.54
C ILE A 79 13.74 15.05 6.58
N SER A 80 15.01 15.52 6.65
CA SER A 80 15.52 16.53 5.71
C SER A 80 15.55 16.00 4.27
N GLN A 81 15.92 14.73 4.07
CA GLN A 81 15.85 14.06 2.76
C GLN A 81 14.41 13.88 2.29
N VAL A 82 13.49 13.53 3.21
CA VAL A 82 12.06 13.42 2.90
C VAL A 82 11.49 14.76 2.45
N PHE A 83 11.86 15.86 3.10
CA PHE A 83 11.43 17.21 2.68
C PHE A 83 12.02 17.62 1.33
N ALA A 84 13.32 17.39 1.12
CA ALA A 84 13.99 17.73 -0.14
C ALA A 84 13.40 16.98 -1.34
N VAL A 85 13.30 15.66 -1.23
CA VAL A 85 12.71 14.80 -2.27
C VAL A 85 11.20 15.05 -2.39
N GLY A 86 10.51 15.28 -1.26
CA GLY A 86 9.09 15.59 -1.23
C GLY A 86 8.78 16.86 -2.03
N LYS A 87 9.55 17.94 -1.82
CA LYS A 87 9.34 19.22 -2.53
C LYS A 87 9.51 19.08 -4.04
N SER A 88 10.53 18.37 -4.50
CA SER A 88 10.78 18.13 -5.94
C SER A 88 9.76 17.15 -6.56
N SER A 89 9.27 16.17 -5.79
CA SER A 89 8.34 15.15 -6.27
C SER A 89 6.86 15.56 -6.15
N LEU A 90 6.53 16.62 -5.36
CA LEU A 90 5.15 17.05 -5.12
C LEU A 90 4.35 17.30 -6.40
N PRO A 91 4.86 18.02 -7.41
CA PRO A 91 4.11 18.25 -8.65
C PRO A 91 3.79 16.95 -9.38
N VAL A 92 4.73 16.01 -9.43
CA VAL A 92 4.54 14.69 -10.05
C VAL A 92 3.53 13.86 -9.26
N ILE A 93 3.60 13.90 -7.93
CA ILE A 93 2.67 13.16 -7.06
C ILE A 93 1.24 13.70 -7.24
N LEU A 94 1.06 15.02 -7.17
CA LEU A 94 -0.26 15.62 -7.31
C LEU A 94 -0.86 15.38 -8.69
N SER A 95 -0.06 15.52 -9.77
CA SER A 95 -0.54 15.27 -11.13
C SER A 95 -0.92 13.81 -11.35
N THR A 96 -0.11 12.86 -10.86
CA THR A 96 -0.41 11.41 -11.00
C THR A 96 -1.61 10.99 -10.18
N ILE A 97 -1.84 11.55 -9.01
CA ILE A 97 -3.03 11.28 -8.20
C ILE A 97 -4.27 11.86 -8.88
N SER A 98 -4.20 13.11 -9.32
CA SER A 98 -5.31 13.78 -9.99
C SER A 98 -5.73 13.04 -11.26
N ILE A 99 -4.80 12.66 -12.12
CA ILE A 99 -5.13 11.95 -13.36
C ILE A 99 -5.74 10.58 -13.09
N ALA A 100 -5.24 9.84 -12.10
CA ALA A 100 -5.79 8.54 -11.75
C ALA A 100 -7.24 8.66 -11.23
N LEU A 101 -7.54 9.67 -10.41
CA LEU A 101 -8.89 9.92 -9.93
C LEU A 101 -9.82 10.38 -11.06
N ILE A 102 -9.36 11.25 -11.96
CA ILE A 102 -10.12 11.69 -13.13
C ILE A 102 -10.46 10.50 -14.02
N ILE A 103 -9.48 9.65 -14.31
CA ILE A 103 -9.69 8.44 -15.12
C ILE A 103 -10.66 7.49 -14.43
N ALA A 104 -10.49 7.23 -13.14
CA ALA A 104 -11.39 6.39 -12.40
C ALA A 104 -12.82 6.92 -12.43
N PHE A 105 -13.00 8.26 -12.27
CA PHE A 105 -14.30 8.92 -12.33
C PHE A 105 -14.91 8.86 -13.74
N PHE A 106 -14.11 9.05 -14.79
CA PHE A 106 -14.62 9.04 -16.17
C PHE A 106 -15.00 7.63 -16.62
N PHE A 107 -14.12 6.67 -16.43
CA PHE A 107 -14.33 5.29 -16.87
C PHE A 107 -15.33 4.49 -16.02
N GLN A 108 -15.60 4.89 -14.75
CA GLN A 108 -16.70 4.29 -13.98
C GLN A 108 -18.02 4.40 -14.73
N ARG A 109 -18.27 5.57 -15.36
CA ARG A 109 -19.49 5.82 -16.12
C ARG A 109 -19.52 5.01 -17.41
N PHE A 110 -18.38 4.89 -18.08
CA PHE A 110 -18.27 4.13 -19.32
C PHE A 110 -18.43 2.61 -19.10
N PHE A 111 -17.87 2.07 -18.01
CA PHE A 111 -17.99 0.65 -17.70
C PHE A 111 -19.22 0.29 -16.87
N ASN A 112 -20.09 1.24 -16.53
CA ASN A 112 -21.20 1.07 -15.59
C ASN A 112 -20.75 0.38 -14.29
N MET A 113 -19.67 0.89 -13.68
CA MET A 113 -19.12 0.38 -12.43
C MET A 113 -19.66 1.16 -11.25
N ASP A 114 -19.67 0.51 -10.07
CA ASP A 114 -20.00 1.19 -8.82
C ASP A 114 -18.99 2.32 -8.54
N THR A 115 -19.48 3.51 -8.21
CA THR A 115 -18.67 4.69 -7.93
C THR A 115 -17.67 4.46 -6.80
N LYS A 116 -18.08 3.71 -5.76
CA LYS A 116 -17.20 3.40 -4.63
C LYS A 116 -16.05 2.49 -5.06
N LEU A 117 -16.34 1.47 -5.86
CA LEU A 117 -15.34 0.56 -6.40
C LEU A 117 -14.34 1.30 -7.29
N ALA A 118 -14.81 2.13 -8.22
CA ALA A 118 -13.95 2.91 -9.10
C ALA A 118 -13.08 3.91 -8.32
N THR A 119 -13.65 4.59 -7.32
CA THR A 119 -12.90 5.49 -6.43
C THR A 119 -11.80 4.73 -5.67
N LEU A 120 -12.10 3.53 -5.14
CA LEU A 120 -11.10 2.70 -4.47
C LEU A 120 -9.97 2.28 -5.41
N ILE A 121 -10.29 1.93 -6.66
CA ILE A 121 -9.28 1.58 -7.68
C ILE A 121 -8.42 2.80 -8.01
N GLY A 122 -9.02 3.96 -8.24
CA GLY A 122 -8.31 5.20 -8.53
C GLY A 122 -7.37 5.62 -7.40
N VAL A 123 -7.87 5.65 -6.16
CA VAL A 123 -7.07 5.96 -4.96
C VAL A 123 -5.98 4.91 -4.73
N GLY A 124 -6.32 3.64 -4.88
CA GLY A 124 -5.36 2.55 -4.75
C GLY A 124 -4.24 2.63 -5.78
N SER A 125 -4.57 2.76 -7.07
CA SER A 125 -3.59 2.89 -8.16
C SER A 125 -2.68 4.11 -7.99
N SER A 126 -3.25 5.22 -7.50
CA SER A 126 -2.53 6.50 -7.41
C SER A 126 -1.61 6.63 -6.21
N ILE A 127 -1.82 5.89 -5.13
CA ILE A 127 -1.06 6.06 -3.88
C ILE A 127 -0.18 4.84 -3.60
N CYS A 128 -0.69 3.86 -2.85
CA CYS A 128 0.10 2.73 -2.37
C CYS A 128 -0.65 1.38 -2.43
N GLY A 129 -1.67 1.28 -3.26
CA GLY A 129 -2.45 0.06 -3.42
C GLY A 129 -3.34 -0.26 -2.24
N GLY A 130 -3.20 -1.45 -1.69
CA GLY A 130 -4.11 -1.98 -0.67
C GLY A 130 -4.23 -1.17 0.61
N SER A 131 -3.17 -0.46 1.03
CA SER A 131 -3.23 0.41 2.23
C SER A 131 -4.07 1.66 1.99
N ALA A 132 -4.00 2.24 0.79
CA ALA A 132 -4.83 3.37 0.40
C ALA A 132 -6.31 2.96 0.32
N ILE A 133 -6.60 1.80 -0.25
CA ILE A 133 -7.96 1.23 -0.27
C ILE A 133 -8.47 1.01 1.15
N ALA A 134 -7.66 0.39 2.03
CA ALA A 134 -8.05 0.13 3.41
C ALA A 134 -8.32 1.41 4.23
N ALA A 135 -7.60 2.50 3.95
CA ALA A 135 -7.84 3.80 4.57
C ALA A 135 -9.07 4.51 4.02
N THR A 136 -9.33 4.39 2.71
CA THR A 136 -10.43 5.10 2.03
C THR A 136 -11.76 4.38 2.17
N ALA A 137 -11.77 3.05 2.18
CA ALA A 137 -13.00 2.25 2.22
C ALA A 137 -13.98 2.62 3.35
N PRO A 138 -13.55 2.78 4.63
CA PRO A 138 -14.46 3.19 5.69
C PRO A 138 -14.97 4.63 5.52
N VAL A 139 -14.21 5.50 4.86
CA VAL A 139 -14.55 6.90 4.63
C VAL A 139 -15.71 7.04 3.64
N ILE A 140 -15.69 6.24 2.57
CA ILE A 140 -16.75 6.24 1.54
C ILE A 140 -17.82 5.18 1.78
N HIS A 141 -17.82 4.54 2.94
CA HIS A 141 -18.73 3.45 3.30
C HIS A 141 -18.80 2.35 2.22
N ALA A 142 -17.62 1.92 1.72
CA ALA A 142 -17.53 0.83 0.75
C ALA A 142 -17.79 -0.52 1.41
N LYS A 143 -18.49 -1.41 0.68
CA LYS A 143 -18.76 -2.77 1.13
C LYS A 143 -17.49 -3.64 1.03
N GLU A 144 -17.40 -4.69 1.81
CA GLU A 144 -16.25 -5.60 1.79
C GLU A 144 -15.95 -6.19 0.40
N LYS A 145 -17.00 -6.46 -0.39
CA LYS A 145 -16.89 -6.95 -1.76
C LYS A 145 -16.19 -5.93 -2.67
N GLU A 146 -16.53 -4.65 -2.56
CA GLU A 146 -15.92 -3.56 -3.33
C GLU A 146 -14.45 -3.36 -2.93
N VAL A 147 -14.14 -3.47 -1.64
CA VAL A 147 -12.76 -3.40 -1.12
C VAL A 147 -11.91 -4.56 -1.62
N ALA A 148 -12.45 -5.78 -1.58
CA ALA A 148 -11.76 -6.97 -2.08
C ALA A 148 -11.48 -6.84 -3.58
N GLN A 149 -12.48 -6.46 -4.37
CA GLN A 149 -12.38 -6.32 -5.82
C GLN A 149 -11.42 -5.20 -6.25
N ALA A 150 -11.43 -4.04 -5.55
CA ALA A 150 -10.48 -2.97 -5.79
C ALA A 150 -9.05 -3.37 -5.43
N ARG A 151 -8.87 -4.11 -4.34
CA ARG A 151 -7.57 -4.61 -3.91
C ARG A 151 -7.00 -5.61 -4.93
N ASP A 152 -7.83 -6.53 -5.40
CA ASP A 152 -7.43 -7.55 -6.37
C ASP A 152 -6.97 -6.95 -7.71
N SER A 153 -7.54 -5.83 -8.14
CA SER A 153 -7.17 -5.16 -9.40
C SER A 153 -5.79 -4.48 -9.39
N LEU A 154 -5.17 -4.29 -8.21
CA LEU A 154 -3.97 -3.45 -8.06
C LEU A 154 -2.67 -4.20 -7.80
N TYR A 155 -2.67 -5.53 -7.75
CA TYR A 155 -1.48 -6.31 -7.39
C TYR A 155 -0.40 -6.43 -8.49
N HIS A 156 -0.48 -5.69 -9.57
CA HIS A 156 0.43 -5.86 -10.71
C HIS A 156 1.58 -4.84 -10.80
N THR A 157 1.89 -4.05 -9.75
CA THR A 157 2.93 -3.02 -9.90
C THR A 157 3.95 -3.01 -8.78
N ASN A 158 5.20 -3.30 -9.12
CA ASN A 158 6.37 -3.08 -8.29
C ASN A 158 7.49 -2.39 -9.05
N THR A 159 8.05 -1.32 -8.51
CA THR A 159 9.28 -0.68 -8.96
C THR A 159 10.17 -0.20 -7.80
N LEU A 160 11.45 -0.29 -8.01
CA LEU A 160 12.65 -0.23 -7.17
C LEU A 160 12.86 0.90 -6.13
N GLU A 161 13.96 0.79 -5.39
CA GLU A 161 14.35 1.46 -4.14
C GLU A 161 14.31 3.00 -4.13
N SER A 162 14.62 3.68 -5.22
CA SER A 162 14.48 5.15 -5.33
C SER A 162 13.02 5.59 -5.25
N ALA A 163 12.11 4.71 -5.67
CA ALA A 163 10.68 4.86 -5.51
C ALA A 163 10.22 4.77 -4.04
N THR A 164 11.05 4.31 -3.10
CA THR A 164 10.61 4.13 -1.71
C THR A 164 10.33 5.47 -1.03
N ILE A 165 11.17 6.48 -1.24
CA ILE A 165 10.97 7.82 -0.66
C ILE A 165 9.77 8.48 -1.34
N VAL A 166 9.68 8.43 -2.67
CA VAL A 166 8.52 8.91 -3.43
C VAL A 166 7.26 8.16 -3.02
N LYS A 167 7.33 6.84 -2.83
CA LYS A 167 6.24 6.00 -2.35
C LYS A 167 5.78 6.39 -0.95
N LEU A 168 6.69 6.72 -0.04
CA LEU A 168 6.37 7.15 1.32
C LEU A 168 5.76 8.55 1.34
N THR A 169 6.31 9.49 0.57
CA THR A 169 5.72 10.83 0.40
C THR A 169 4.33 10.73 -0.20
N ARG A 170 4.14 9.85 -1.18
CA ARG A 170 2.85 9.53 -1.78
C ARG A 170 1.87 8.91 -0.77
N THR A 171 2.36 8.10 0.16
CA THR A 171 1.55 7.55 1.25
C THR A 171 1.03 8.62 2.20
N LEU A 172 1.77 9.71 2.41
CA LEU A 172 1.31 10.86 3.18
C LEU A 172 0.12 11.58 2.50
N ALA A 173 0.00 11.51 1.18
CA ALA A 173 -1.13 12.06 0.44
C ALA A 173 -2.47 11.36 0.76
N ILE A 174 -2.46 10.19 1.40
CA ILE A 174 -3.67 9.56 1.93
C ILE A 174 -4.43 10.51 2.85
N ILE A 175 -3.72 11.27 3.70
CA ILE A 175 -4.33 12.16 4.70
C ILE A 175 -5.21 13.22 4.04
N PRO A 176 -4.69 14.08 3.15
CA PRO A 176 -5.52 15.11 2.52
C PRO A 176 -6.61 14.52 1.63
N ILE A 177 -6.35 13.40 0.95
CA ILE A 177 -7.34 12.77 0.07
C ILE A 177 -8.49 12.17 0.87
N THR A 178 -8.20 11.45 1.96
CA THR A 178 -9.25 10.86 2.81
C THR A 178 -10.05 11.96 3.51
N LEU A 179 -9.43 13.06 3.93
CA LEU A 179 -10.11 14.22 4.48
C LEU A 179 -11.03 14.88 3.44
N PHE A 180 -10.54 15.07 2.21
CA PHE A 180 -11.33 15.64 1.12
C PHE A 180 -12.55 14.75 0.77
N LEU A 181 -12.33 13.45 0.62
CA LEU A 181 -13.40 12.49 0.33
C LEU A 181 -14.39 12.40 1.49
N SER A 182 -13.94 12.45 2.74
CA SER A 182 -14.79 12.49 3.92
C SER A 182 -15.66 13.75 3.96
N TYR A 183 -15.07 14.91 3.65
CA TYR A 183 -15.80 16.18 3.56
C TYR A 183 -16.84 16.16 2.44
N TRP A 184 -16.48 15.62 1.27
CA TRP A 184 -17.41 15.52 0.14
C TRP A 184 -18.56 14.55 0.43
N GLN A 185 -18.26 13.38 1.01
CA GLN A 185 -19.26 12.41 1.42
C GLN A 185 -20.20 12.97 2.48
N SER A 186 -19.67 13.73 3.45
CA SER A 186 -20.46 14.39 4.49
C SER A 186 -21.44 15.44 3.93
N ARG A 187 -21.09 16.09 2.82
CA ARG A 187 -22.00 17.03 2.14
C ARG A 187 -23.13 16.34 1.38
N GLN A 188 -22.96 15.08 1.00
CA GLN A 188 -24.00 14.33 0.28
C GLN A 188 -24.98 13.59 1.21
N GLN A 189 -24.62 13.40 2.47
CA GLN A 189 -25.46 12.78 3.48
C GLN A 189 -25.81 13.82 4.55
N ASP A 190 -27.04 14.27 4.54
CA ASP A 190 -27.66 15.22 5.51
C ASP A 190 -27.82 14.62 6.92
N ASN A 191 -26.96 13.70 7.33
CA ASN A 191 -27.03 13.04 8.63
C ASN A 191 -25.84 13.40 9.52
N ASN A 192 -26.17 14.06 10.62
CA ASN A 192 -25.41 14.57 11.76
C ASN A 192 -24.54 13.52 12.53
N GLN A 193 -23.89 12.60 11.84
CA GLN A 193 -22.86 11.76 12.48
C GLN A 193 -21.50 12.40 12.27
N GLY A 194 -21.09 13.19 13.26
CA GLY A 194 -19.77 13.82 13.30
C GLY A 194 -18.68 12.83 12.93
N VAL A 195 -17.96 13.15 11.85
CA VAL A 195 -16.83 12.35 11.37
C VAL A 195 -15.80 12.24 12.49
N LYS A 196 -15.68 11.07 13.12
CA LYS A 196 -14.67 10.80 14.14
C LYS A 196 -13.31 10.74 13.45
N LEU A 197 -12.66 11.89 13.31
CA LEU A 197 -11.28 12.05 12.78
C LEU A 197 -10.30 11.00 13.34
N LYS A 198 -10.49 10.58 14.58
CA LYS A 198 -9.71 9.55 15.26
C LYS A 198 -9.80 8.16 14.62
N LYS A 199 -10.86 7.87 13.84
CA LYS A 199 -11.02 6.60 13.09
C LYS A 199 -10.38 6.64 11.69
N ILE A 200 -10.16 7.82 11.15
CA ILE A 200 -9.65 8.05 9.79
C ILE A 200 -8.12 8.13 9.79
N PHE A 201 -7.54 8.67 10.88
CA PHE A 201 -6.10 8.86 10.95
C PHE A 201 -5.38 7.54 11.28
N PRO A 202 -4.59 6.99 10.35
CA PRO A 202 -3.85 5.76 10.59
C PRO A 202 -2.68 6.05 11.54
N VAL A 203 -2.83 5.65 12.80
CA VAL A 203 -1.89 5.92 13.91
C VAL A 203 -0.46 5.46 13.58
N PHE A 204 -0.28 4.44 12.74
CA PHE A 204 1.05 3.97 12.34
C PHE A 204 1.85 5.01 11.54
N ILE A 205 1.17 5.95 10.83
CA ILE A 205 1.84 7.06 10.13
C ILE A 205 2.46 8.03 11.13
N LEU A 206 1.76 8.30 12.24
CA LEU A 206 2.30 9.14 13.32
C LEU A 206 3.59 8.52 13.90
N TYR A 207 3.56 7.21 14.19
CA TYR A 207 4.75 6.52 14.68
C TYR A 207 5.88 6.49 13.65
N PHE A 208 5.56 6.37 12.36
CA PHE A 208 6.55 6.48 11.29
C PHE A 208 7.23 7.86 11.27
N ILE A 209 6.45 8.95 11.38
CA ILE A 209 6.98 10.32 11.44
C ILE A 209 7.85 10.50 12.69
N LEU A 210 7.38 10.01 13.85
CA LEU A 210 8.15 10.06 15.09
C LEU A 210 9.48 9.29 14.98
N ALA A 211 9.46 8.10 14.39
CA ALA A 211 10.67 7.32 14.14
C ALA A 211 11.64 8.05 13.21
N SER A 212 11.15 8.69 12.16
CA SER A 212 11.96 9.47 11.22
C SER A 212 12.54 10.74 11.88
N LEU A 213 11.75 11.42 12.73
CA LEU A 213 12.23 12.56 13.53
C LEU A 213 13.33 12.11 14.50
N LEU A 214 13.11 11.01 15.22
CA LEU A 214 14.08 10.47 16.15
C LEU A 214 15.41 10.14 15.47
N THR A 215 15.35 9.49 14.30
CA THR A 215 16.55 9.21 13.49
C THR A 215 17.26 10.49 13.08
N THR A 216 16.52 11.50 12.64
CA THR A 216 17.09 12.77 12.21
C THR A 216 17.80 13.48 13.35
N VAL A 217 17.18 13.52 14.53
CA VAL A 217 17.78 14.12 15.74
C VAL A 217 19.02 13.34 16.18
N LEU A 218 18.95 12.01 16.25
CA LEU A 218 20.10 11.19 16.66
C LEU A 218 21.27 11.30 15.67
N THR A 219 20.98 11.37 14.37
CA THR A 219 21.99 11.59 13.34
C THR A 219 22.64 12.99 13.46
N SER A 220 21.88 14.01 13.84
CA SER A 220 22.41 15.34 14.12
C SER A 220 23.33 15.38 15.35
N PHE A 221 23.15 14.46 16.30
CA PHE A 221 24.04 14.25 17.45
C PHE A 221 25.24 13.35 17.14
N GLY A 222 25.47 12.99 15.87
CA GLY A 222 26.65 12.20 15.44
C GLY A 222 26.45 10.69 15.44
N VAL A 223 25.24 10.19 15.68
CA VAL A 223 24.97 8.74 15.56
C VAL A 223 25.02 8.34 14.08
N SER A 224 25.86 7.36 13.77
CA SER A 224 26.02 6.85 12.40
C SER A 224 24.72 6.22 11.88
N ASN A 225 24.39 6.48 10.62
CA ASN A 225 23.26 5.84 9.92
C ASN A 225 23.34 4.30 9.91
N SER A 226 24.54 3.75 10.06
CA SER A 226 24.76 2.29 10.15
C SER A 226 24.09 1.67 11.37
N PHE A 227 23.89 2.43 12.45
CA PHE A 227 23.18 1.98 13.64
C PHE A 227 21.74 1.56 13.34
N PHE A 228 21.07 2.24 12.40
CA PHE A 228 19.69 1.97 12.00
C PHE A 228 19.57 0.89 10.90
N SER A 229 20.70 0.42 10.34
CA SER A 229 20.72 -0.58 9.27
C SER A 229 19.98 -1.88 9.62
N PRO A 230 20.14 -2.48 10.82
CA PRO A 230 19.40 -3.69 11.20
C PRO A 230 17.90 -3.47 11.25
N LEU A 231 17.43 -2.31 11.74
CA LEU A 231 16.01 -1.96 11.79
C LEU A 231 15.42 -1.81 10.39
N LYS A 232 16.18 -1.22 9.45
CA LYS A 232 15.81 -1.11 8.04
C LYS A 232 15.71 -2.47 7.37
N GLN A 233 16.65 -3.38 7.64
CA GLN A 233 16.60 -4.75 7.11
C GLN A 233 15.42 -5.53 7.69
N LEU A 234 15.16 -5.43 8.99
CA LEU A 234 14.00 -6.03 9.63
C LEU A 234 12.70 -5.51 9.04
N SER A 235 12.60 -4.19 8.82
CA SER A 235 11.45 -3.58 8.15
C SER A 235 11.20 -4.19 6.77
N LYS A 236 12.25 -4.29 5.93
CA LYS A 236 12.16 -4.92 4.60
C LYS A 236 11.66 -6.37 4.69
N PHE A 237 12.18 -7.15 5.63
CA PHE A 237 11.75 -8.53 5.82
C PHE A 237 10.28 -8.64 6.26
N LEU A 238 9.84 -7.79 7.20
CA LEU A 238 8.45 -7.74 7.64
C LEU A 238 7.49 -7.30 6.51
N ILE A 239 7.93 -6.44 5.59
CA ILE A 239 7.17 -6.10 4.39
C ILE A 239 6.97 -7.36 3.53
N ILE A 240 8.01 -8.15 3.32
CA ILE A 240 7.92 -9.40 2.55
C ILE A 240 6.95 -10.38 3.21
N MET A 241 6.99 -10.51 4.55
CA MET A 241 6.02 -11.31 5.30
C MET A 241 4.57 -10.81 5.16
N ALA A 242 4.37 -9.52 5.16
CA ALA A 242 3.05 -8.94 4.92
C ALA A 242 2.57 -9.19 3.49
N MET A 243 3.47 -9.12 2.51
CA MET A 243 3.18 -9.38 1.10
C MET A 243 2.85 -10.85 0.83
N SER A 244 3.56 -11.80 1.48
CA SER A 244 3.22 -13.22 1.40
C SER A 244 1.83 -13.50 1.97
N ALA A 245 1.47 -12.88 3.09
CA ALA A 245 0.13 -13.00 3.67
C ALA A 245 -0.97 -12.46 2.74
N ILE A 246 -0.70 -11.36 2.05
CA ILE A 246 -1.60 -10.79 1.06
C ILE A 246 -1.77 -11.77 -0.12
N GLY A 247 -0.66 -12.30 -0.64
CA GLY A 247 -0.69 -13.32 -1.71
C GLY A 247 -1.51 -14.55 -1.32
N LEU A 248 -1.30 -15.08 -0.11
CA LEU A 248 -2.03 -16.23 0.44
C LEU A 248 -3.53 -15.97 0.69
N LYS A 249 -3.98 -14.72 0.66
CA LYS A 249 -5.40 -14.34 0.77
C LYS A 249 -6.02 -13.96 -0.58
N THR A 250 -5.27 -14.01 -1.66
CA THR A 250 -5.71 -13.59 -2.99
C THR A 250 -5.95 -14.80 -3.89
N ASN A 251 -7.20 -14.98 -4.32
CA ASN A 251 -7.58 -16.02 -5.28
C ASN A 251 -7.39 -15.51 -6.71
N LEU A 252 -6.30 -15.90 -7.36
CA LEU A 252 -5.96 -15.47 -8.71
C LEU A 252 -7.05 -15.86 -9.73
N VAL A 253 -7.60 -17.07 -9.63
CA VAL A 253 -8.61 -17.58 -10.58
C VAL A 253 -9.94 -16.84 -10.44
N ALA A 254 -10.39 -16.63 -9.21
CA ALA A 254 -11.61 -15.86 -8.94
C ALA A 254 -11.43 -14.39 -9.37
N MET A 255 -10.26 -13.82 -9.14
CA MET A 255 -9.90 -12.47 -9.55
C MET A 255 -10.04 -12.27 -11.06
N ILE A 256 -9.43 -13.14 -11.87
CA ILE A 256 -9.49 -13.05 -13.34
C ILE A 256 -10.92 -13.22 -13.85
N LYS A 257 -11.69 -14.14 -13.25
CA LYS A 257 -13.07 -14.44 -13.71
C LYS A 257 -14.10 -13.38 -13.32
N SER A 258 -13.96 -12.75 -12.14
CA SER A 258 -15.00 -11.87 -11.58
C SER A 258 -14.72 -10.38 -11.74
N SER A 259 -13.47 -9.99 -12.01
CA SER A 259 -13.01 -8.60 -11.89
C SER A 259 -12.50 -7.99 -13.20
N GLY A 260 -12.84 -8.53 -14.36
CA GLY A 260 -12.30 -8.09 -15.66
C GLY A 260 -12.38 -6.56 -15.89
N LYS A 261 -13.54 -5.95 -15.62
CA LYS A 261 -13.72 -4.50 -15.74
C LYS A 261 -12.85 -3.71 -14.74
N SER A 262 -12.73 -4.21 -13.51
CA SER A 262 -11.91 -3.59 -12.46
C SER A 262 -10.42 -3.66 -12.78
N ILE A 263 -9.96 -4.80 -13.32
CA ILE A 263 -8.59 -5.00 -13.76
C ILE A 263 -8.26 -4.06 -14.93
N LEU A 264 -9.18 -3.95 -15.89
CA LEU A 264 -9.02 -3.03 -17.03
C LEU A 264 -8.96 -1.58 -16.58
N LEU A 265 -9.81 -1.15 -15.63
CA LEU A 265 -9.76 0.18 -15.07
C LEU A 265 -8.43 0.44 -14.33
N GLY A 266 -7.96 -0.53 -13.53
CA GLY A 266 -6.66 -0.46 -12.86
C GLY A 266 -5.49 -0.33 -13.84
N ALA A 267 -5.51 -1.09 -14.93
CA ALA A 267 -4.50 -1.01 -15.99
C ALA A 267 -4.52 0.35 -16.72
N LEU A 268 -5.70 0.90 -17.00
CA LEU A 268 -5.85 2.24 -17.60
C LEU A 268 -5.32 3.34 -16.67
N CYS A 269 -5.66 3.28 -15.38
CA CYS A 269 -5.10 4.18 -14.38
C CYS A 269 -3.57 4.08 -14.33
N TRP A 270 -3.03 2.88 -14.40
CA TRP A 270 -1.59 2.65 -14.36
C TRP A 270 -0.87 3.23 -15.58
N ILE A 271 -1.36 2.96 -16.79
CA ILE A 271 -0.81 3.53 -18.04
C ILE A 271 -0.84 5.06 -17.97
N ALA A 272 -1.94 5.65 -17.54
CA ALA A 272 -2.07 7.08 -17.42
C ALA A 272 -1.11 7.69 -16.38
N ILE A 273 -0.91 7.02 -15.24
CA ILE A 273 0.07 7.43 -14.23
C ILE A 273 1.49 7.41 -14.80
N ILE A 274 1.85 6.39 -15.58
CA ILE A 274 3.16 6.31 -16.23
C ILE A 274 3.35 7.46 -17.20
N LEU A 275 2.40 7.67 -18.11
CA LEU A 275 2.48 8.75 -19.11
C LEU A 275 2.53 10.13 -18.45
N THR A 276 1.70 10.37 -17.43
CA THR A 276 1.70 11.62 -16.69
C THR A 276 3.01 11.81 -15.92
N SER A 277 3.53 10.75 -15.29
CA SER A 277 4.79 10.83 -14.56
C SER A 277 5.96 11.15 -15.48
N LEU A 278 6.05 10.50 -16.64
CA LEU A 278 7.08 10.78 -17.65
C LEU A 278 6.95 12.20 -18.20
N GLY A 279 5.72 12.61 -18.56
CA GLY A 279 5.47 13.95 -19.07
C GLY A 279 5.83 15.04 -18.05
N MET A 280 5.50 14.86 -16.78
CA MET A 280 5.87 15.79 -15.71
C MET A 280 7.38 15.85 -15.46
N GLN A 281 8.07 14.71 -15.53
CA GLN A 281 9.53 14.66 -15.37
C GLN A 281 10.25 15.37 -16.51
N LEU A 282 9.75 15.24 -17.74
CA LEU A 282 10.25 16.00 -18.89
C LEU A 282 10.02 17.51 -18.74
N LEU A 283 8.83 17.93 -18.25
CA LEU A 283 8.50 19.33 -18.02
C LEU A 283 9.34 19.99 -16.92
N ILE A 284 9.68 19.22 -15.88
CA ILE A 284 10.47 19.71 -14.74
C ILE A 284 11.98 19.65 -15.02
N GLY A 285 12.39 18.99 -16.11
CA GLY A 285 13.82 18.88 -16.49
C GLY A 285 14.62 17.98 -15.56
N ILE A 286 14.00 16.89 -15.06
CA ILE A 286 14.67 15.89 -14.21
C ILE A 286 15.43 14.83 -15.03
N PHE A 287 15.31 14.87 -16.35
CA PHE A 287 16.10 14.07 -17.32
C PHE A 287 17.22 14.89 -17.89
#